data_2ebb0fa9b2be2368623e98b1cc85eb4b
#
_entry.id   2ebb0fa9b2be2368623e98b1cc85eb4b
#
_cell.length_a   1.000
_cell.length_b   1.000
_cell.length_c   1.000
_cell.angle_alpha   90.00
_cell.angle_beta   90.00
_cell.angle_gamma   90.00
#
_symmetry.space_group_name_H-M   'P 1'
#
loop_
_entity.id
_entity.type
_entity.pdbx_description
1 polymer ?
#
loop_
_entity_poly.entity_id
_entity_poly.type
_entity_poly.pdbx_seq_one_letter_code
_entity_poly.pdbx_strand_id
1 'polypeptide(L)'
;MHYTVQEGDTLWLVAQRYRSDYRMIALANSLEEPYDIHPGQVLHIPRKYRLIGFIADYASTEGIADALRAPEPFSEVVYSFLHVQPDGGLHPGAQDPAVQLIRARKTRVLAGVTNLTEARYLRESADAVLAAEDARSALADKIVEAASSSSLDGVHLDFQNISNTHWDLLAVLACNIRAKLASLSPNYTLSVTVPHDWAEGAFNLKHMAECVDLMMLEGLEKGAQDPEGPPTNLAWLHKNIESALEHVGRSKLAATIGVYGLDWAAPGEVAYVTSDAAARIASETGARVVRDADSAAAWFEYGDSRGEQHRVWYEDLVTFSAKIRALDSLGIRKIALWRLGAVPEAVLEAASQAWVWG
;
A
#
# COMPACT_ATOMS: atom_id res chain seq x y z
N MET A 1 5.66 3.58 21.05
CA MET A 1 6.89 3.13 21.76
C MET A 1 6.98 3.78 23.13
N HIS A 2 7.75 3.17 24.06
CA HIS A 2 7.94 3.74 25.38
C HIS A 2 9.32 4.41 25.50
N TYR A 3 9.35 5.52 26.22
CA TYR A 3 10.57 6.28 26.52
C TYR A 3 10.59 6.64 28.01
N THR A 4 11.72 6.42 28.67
CA THR A 4 11.92 6.85 30.06
C THR A 4 12.57 8.23 30.07
N VAL A 5 11.88 9.22 30.65
CA VAL A 5 12.32 10.61 30.74
C VAL A 5 13.65 10.70 31.48
N GLN A 6 14.57 11.47 30.92
CA GLN A 6 15.88 11.76 31.50
C GLN A 6 15.90 13.16 32.08
N GLU A 7 16.91 13.44 32.94
CA GLU A 7 17.11 14.77 33.48
C GLU A 7 17.36 15.79 32.36
N GLY A 8 16.64 16.92 32.39
CA GLY A 8 16.69 17.97 31.38
C GLY A 8 15.79 17.74 30.15
N ASP A 9 15.06 16.64 30.08
CA ASP A 9 14.09 16.45 29.03
C ASP A 9 12.87 17.38 29.20
N THR A 10 12.38 17.88 28.09
CA THR A 10 11.04 18.48 27.96
C THR A 10 10.21 17.69 26.98
N LEU A 11 8.89 17.75 27.06
CA LEU A 11 8.01 17.04 26.16
C LEU A 11 8.28 17.42 24.70
N TRP A 12 8.64 18.68 24.44
CA TRP A 12 9.02 19.18 23.13
C TRP A 12 10.33 18.55 22.61
N LEU A 13 11.39 18.46 23.45
CA LEU A 13 12.66 17.82 23.09
C LEU A 13 12.46 16.32 22.79
N VAL A 14 11.65 15.66 23.62
CA VAL A 14 11.30 14.25 23.41
C VAL A 14 10.56 14.09 22.06
N ALA A 15 9.58 14.94 21.77
CA ALA A 15 8.87 14.92 20.51
C ALA A 15 9.82 15.09 19.31
N GLN A 16 10.73 16.04 19.36
CA GLN A 16 11.74 16.26 18.31
C GLN A 16 12.65 15.04 18.11
N ARG A 17 13.17 14.47 19.21
CA ARG A 17 14.03 13.28 19.19
C ARG A 17 13.37 12.09 18.49
N TYR A 18 12.07 11.91 18.72
CA TYR A 18 11.31 10.78 18.20
C TYR A 18 10.48 11.09 16.95
N ARG A 19 10.61 12.29 16.39
CA ARG A 19 9.81 12.77 15.23
C ARG A 19 8.31 12.59 15.48
N SER A 20 7.86 12.90 16.68
CA SER A 20 6.48 12.89 17.12
C SER A 20 5.98 14.32 17.33
N ASP A 21 4.73 14.47 17.73
CA ASP A 21 4.14 15.74 18.13
C ASP A 21 3.97 15.75 19.64
N TYR A 22 4.41 16.83 20.33
CA TYR A 22 4.37 16.91 21.79
C TYR A 22 2.95 16.86 22.34
N ARG A 23 1.95 17.42 21.59
CA ARG A 23 0.56 17.38 21.99
C ARG A 23 -0.01 15.97 21.91
N MET A 24 0.41 15.21 20.89
CA MET A 24 0.04 13.81 20.75
C MET A 24 0.69 12.96 21.85
N ILE A 25 1.94 13.27 22.24
CA ILE A 25 2.57 12.62 23.39
C ILE A 25 1.80 12.96 24.67
N ALA A 26 1.43 14.23 24.88
CA ALA A 26 0.64 14.65 26.04
C ALA A 26 -0.70 13.89 26.10
N LEU A 27 -1.44 13.85 25.01
CA LEU A 27 -2.72 13.13 24.91
C LEU A 27 -2.55 11.64 25.20
N ALA A 28 -1.52 10.99 24.62
CA ALA A 28 -1.26 9.56 24.80
C ALA A 28 -0.89 9.18 26.24
N ASN A 29 -0.45 10.16 27.04
CA ASN A 29 -0.02 9.96 28.42
C ASN A 29 -0.92 10.68 29.45
N SER A 30 -2.06 11.20 28.99
CA SER A 30 -3.01 11.95 29.85
C SER A 30 -2.34 13.10 30.60
N LEU A 31 -1.43 13.82 29.93
CA LEU A 31 -0.76 14.99 30.51
C LEU A 31 -1.61 16.24 30.26
N GLU A 32 -1.82 17.03 31.30
CA GLU A 32 -2.48 18.33 31.22
C GLU A 32 -1.45 19.47 31.10
N GLU A 33 -1.86 20.61 30.52
CA GLU A 33 -0.97 21.78 30.47
C GLU A 33 -0.55 22.19 31.88
N PRO A 34 0.72 22.51 32.12
CA PRO A 34 1.79 22.82 31.15
C PRO A 34 2.63 21.63 30.65
N TYR A 35 2.10 20.41 30.69
CA TYR A 35 2.72 19.17 30.18
C TYR A 35 4.06 18.83 30.93
N ASP A 36 4.07 18.98 32.22
CA ASP A 36 5.23 18.67 33.05
C ASP A 36 5.55 17.17 33.01
N ILE A 37 6.81 16.86 32.79
CA ILE A 37 7.35 15.51 32.81
C ILE A 37 8.54 15.44 33.79
N HIS A 38 8.78 14.27 34.41
CA HIS A 38 9.77 14.07 35.41
C HIS A 38 10.75 12.94 35.07
N PRO A 39 12.05 13.04 35.43
CA PRO A 39 13.00 11.96 35.27
C PRO A 39 12.46 10.64 35.84
N GLY A 40 12.61 9.55 35.09
CA GLY A 40 12.10 8.24 35.45
C GLY A 40 10.62 7.97 34.99
N GLN A 41 9.86 9.00 34.62
CA GLN A 41 8.53 8.83 34.06
C GLN A 41 8.61 8.09 32.73
N VAL A 42 7.75 7.08 32.53
CA VAL A 42 7.65 6.36 31.25
C VAL A 42 6.57 6.99 30.39
N LEU A 43 6.97 7.52 29.24
CA LEU A 43 6.05 8.09 28.26
C LEU A 43 5.79 7.12 27.12
N HIS A 44 4.53 6.97 26.75
CA HIS A 44 4.15 6.42 25.47
C HIS A 44 4.36 7.48 24.38
N ILE A 45 5.17 7.17 23.37
CA ILE A 45 5.46 8.09 22.26
C ILE A 45 4.71 7.60 21.02
N PRO A 46 3.59 8.20 20.65
CA PRO A 46 2.90 7.89 19.41
C PRO A 46 3.74 8.34 18.21
N ARG A 47 3.58 7.63 17.08
CA ARG A 47 4.26 7.94 15.83
C ARG A 47 3.25 7.95 14.70
N LYS A 48 3.49 8.78 13.67
CA LYS A 48 2.70 8.71 12.43
C LYS A 48 3.00 7.42 11.67
N TYR A 49 2.00 6.89 11.02
CA TYR A 49 2.19 5.85 10.01
C TYR A 49 3.04 6.39 8.87
N ARG A 50 3.85 5.52 8.26
CA ARG A 50 4.42 5.79 6.94
C ARG A 50 3.36 5.44 5.92
N LEU A 51 2.81 6.46 5.30
CA LEU A 51 1.80 6.31 4.28
C LEU A 51 2.46 6.23 2.90
N ILE A 52 2.11 5.21 2.15
CA ILE A 52 2.58 4.94 0.79
C ILE A 52 1.35 4.99 -0.12
N GLY A 53 1.46 5.63 -1.28
CA GLY A 53 0.37 5.69 -2.25
C GLY A 53 0.75 4.95 -3.53
N PHE A 54 -0.19 4.23 -4.13
CA PHE A 54 -0.04 3.70 -5.48
C PHE A 54 -0.78 4.59 -6.47
N ILE A 55 -0.09 4.99 -7.54
CA ILE A 55 -0.66 5.69 -8.70
C ILE A 55 -0.46 4.80 -9.91
N ALA A 56 -1.56 4.39 -10.54
CA ALA A 56 -1.54 3.71 -11.83
C ALA A 56 -1.47 4.75 -12.96
N ASP A 57 -0.73 4.48 -14.03
CA ASP A 57 -0.58 5.39 -15.17
C ASP A 57 -1.91 5.71 -15.86
N TYR A 58 -2.82 4.74 -15.95
CA TYR A 58 -4.17 4.93 -16.52
C TYR A 58 -5.10 5.80 -15.66
N ALA A 59 -4.68 6.18 -14.44
CA ALA A 59 -5.38 7.05 -13.52
C ALA A 59 -4.41 8.07 -12.88
N SER A 60 -3.40 8.51 -13.62
CA SER A 60 -2.33 9.34 -13.10
C SER A 60 -2.84 10.71 -12.62
N THR A 61 -3.73 11.35 -13.36
CA THR A 61 -4.27 12.68 -13.02
C THR A 61 -4.99 12.66 -11.67
N GLU A 62 -5.90 11.71 -11.47
CA GLU A 62 -6.66 11.56 -10.22
C GLU A 62 -5.75 11.14 -9.07
N GLY A 63 -4.81 10.22 -9.33
CA GLY A 63 -3.86 9.75 -8.33
C GLY A 63 -2.91 10.85 -7.85
N ILE A 64 -2.41 11.68 -8.76
CA ILE A 64 -1.59 12.84 -8.43
C ILE A 64 -2.41 13.86 -7.64
N ALA A 65 -3.67 14.11 -8.04
CA ALA A 65 -4.56 15.01 -7.31
C ALA A 65 -4.77 14.55 -5.86
N ASP A 66 -5.01 13.24 -5.62
CA ASP A 66 -5.11 12.68 -4.27
C ASP A 66 -3.82 12.87 -3.47
N ALA A 67 -2.65 12.60 -4.08
CA ALA A 67 -1.36 12.79 -3.42
C ALA A 67 -1.11 14.26 -3.03
N LEU A 68 -1.57 15.20 -3.86
CA LEU A 68 -1.37 16.64 -3.62
C LEU A 68 -2.38 17.21 -2.62
N ARG A 69 -3.62 16.72 -2.58
CA ARG A 69 -4.65 17.21 -1.65
C ARG A 69 -4.54 16.62 -0.24
N ALA A 70 -3.77 15.53 -0.05
CA ALA A 70 -3.53 14.97 1.27
C ALA A 70 -2.98 16.05 2.23
N PRO A 71 -3.56 16.23 3.44
CA PRO A 71 -3.10 17.24 4.41
C PRO A 71 -1.61 17.12 4.75
N GLU A 72 -1.14 15.90 4.92
CA GLU A 72 0.28 15.59 5.12
C GLU A 72 0.82 14.82 3.90
N PRO A 73 2.06 15.06 3.48
CA PRO A 73 2.63 14.38 2.33
C PRO A 73 2.81 12.88 2.60
N PHE A 74 2.59 12.07 1.58
CA PHE A 74 2.97 10.66 1.60
C PHE A 74 4.49 10.52 1.85
N SER A 75 4.89 9.45 2.54
CA SER A 75 6.32 9.14 2.67
C SER A 75 6.91 8.71 1.32
N GLU A 76 6.13 7.93 0.58
CA GLU A 76 6.47 7.39 -0.73
C GLU A 76 5.23 7.29 -1.61
N VAL A 77 5.42 7.43 -2.90
CA VAL A 77 4.43 7.11 -3.93
C VAL A 77 5.06 6.15 -4.92
N VAL A 78 4.40 5.05 -5.18
CA VAL A 78 4.72 4.14 -6.30
C VAL A 78 3.95 4.62 -7.52
N TYR A 79 4.67 5.06 -8.54
CA TYR A 79 4.08 5.43 -9.82
C TYR A 79 4.30 4.28 -10.81
N SER A 80 3.23 3.52 -11.06
CA SER A 80 3.25 2.33 -11.92
C SER A 80 3.12 2.72 -13.38
N PHE A 81 4.25 2.84 -14.08
CA PHE A 81 4.30 3.25 -15.48
C PHE A 81 5.25 2.39 -16.32
N LEU A 82 5.96 1.43 -15.75
CA LEU A 82 6.87 0.56 -16.47
C LEU A 82 6.24 -0.82 -16.64
N HIS A 83 5.92 -1.17 -17.88
CA HIS A 83 5.22 -2.42 -18.21
C HIS A 83 6.16 -3.44 -18.85
N VAL A 84 6.25 -4.61 -18.25
CA VAL A 84 7.03 -5.73 -18.78
C VAL A 84 6.23 -6.42 -19.90
N GLN A 85 6.84 -6.55 -21.06
CA GLN A 85 6.25 -7.16 -22.25
C GLN A 85 6.66 -8.63 -22.43
N PRO A 86 5.90 -9.43 -23.22
CA PRO A 86 6.24 -10.83 -23.47
C PRO A 86 7.62 -11.05 -24.12
N ASP A 87 8.11 -10.08 -24.87
CA ASP A 87 9.44 -10.11 -25.51
C ASP A 87 10.60 -9.74 -24.55
N GLY A 88 10.31 -9.51 -23.27
CA GLY A 88 11.27 -9.01 -22.28
C GLY A 88 11.56 -7.51 -22.41
N GLY A 89 10.79 -6.80 -23.24
CA GLY A 89 10.83 -5.35 -23.32
C GLY A 89 10.30 -4.72 -22.05
N LEU A 90 10.82 -3.52 -21.74
CA LEU A 90 10.26 -2.64 -20.72
C LEU A 90 9.69 -1.42 -21.44
N HIS A 91 8.36 -1.33 -21.47
CA HIS A 91 7.69 -0.21 -22.10
C HIS A 91 7.29 0.81 -21.05
N PRO A 92 7.77 2.06 -21.15
CA PRO A 92 7.28 3.11 -20.31
C PRO A 92 5.87 3.51 -20.77
N GLY A 93 4.92 3.52 -19.84
CA GLY A 93 3.65 4.21 -20.01
C GLY A 93 3.86 5.72 -20.00
N ALA A 94 2.76 6.46 -20.14
CA ALA A 94 2.81 7.93 -20.10
C ALA A 94 3.31 8.41 -18.73
N GLN A 95 4.43 9.12 -18.72
CA GLN A 95 4.87 9.84 -17.52
C GLN A 95 4.15 11.19 -17.45
N ASP A 96 3.39 11.38 -16.39
CA ASP A 96 2.76 12.67 -16.12
C ASP A 96 3.78 13.63 -15.48
N PRO A 97 4.13 14.77 -16.13
CA PRO A 97 5.07 15.73 -15.55
C PRO A 97 4.64 16.26 -14.18
N ALA A 98 3.35 16.21 -13.85
CA ALA A 98 2.83 16.65 -12.56
C ALA A 98 3.29 15.75 -11.38
N VAL A 99 3.85 14.58 -11.63
CA VAL A 99 4.54 13.77 -10.61
C VAL A 99 5.65 14.56 -9.89
N GLN A 100 6.29 15.51 -10.55
CA GLN A 100 7.30 16.38 -9.92
C GLN A 100 6.71 17.27 -8.81
N LEU A 101 5.41 17.58 -8.87
CA LEU A 101 4.72 18.35 -7.81
C LEU A 101 4.63 17.51 -6.50
N ILE A 102 4.47 16.19 -6.63
CA ILE A 102 4.51 15.26 -5.47
C ILE A 102 5.88 15.32 -4.81
N ARG A 103 6.96 15.28 -5.61
CA ARG A 103 8.34 15.36 -5.11
C ARG A 103 8.63 16.68 -4.42
N ALA A 104 8.07 17.79 -4.92
CA ALA A 104 8.19 19.12 -4.31
C ALA A 104 7.64 19.14 -2.85
N ARG A 105 6.73 18.23 -2.49
CA ARG A 105 6.23 18.02 -1.13
C ARG A 105 7.15 17.13 -0.27
N LYS A 106 8.36 16.80 -0.75
CA LYS A 106 9.33 15.89 -0.10
C LYS A 106 8.85 14.43 -0.02
N THR A 107 7.90 14.05 -0.86
CA THR A 107 7.48 12.67 -1.06
C THR A 107 8.46 11.97 -1.99
N ARG A 108 8.91 10.79 -1.63
CA ARG A 108 9.73 9.95 -2.51
C ARG A 108 8.83 9.34 -3.58
N VAL A 109 9.33 9.23 -4.81
CA VAL A 109 8.61 8.61 -5.92
C VAL A 109 9.41 7.43 -6.44
N LEU A 110 8.80 6.25 -6.43
CA LEU A 110 9.38 5.01 -6.93
C LEU A 110 8.81 4.69 -8.31
N ALA A 111 9.68 4.19 -9.20
CA ALA A 111 9.25 3.61 -10.47
C ALA A 111 8.55 2.26 -10.21
N GLY A 112 7.25 2.18 -10.45
CA GLY A 112 6.50 0.94 -10.39
C GLY A 112 6.69 0.15 -11.69
N VAL A 113 7.18 -1.08 -11.56
CA VAL A 113 7.40 -2.03 -12.65
C VAL A 113 6.40 -3.15 -12.52
N THR A 114 5.57 -3.36 -13.52
CA THR A 114 4.47 -4.32 -13.46
C THR A 114 4.34 -5.16 -14.72
N ASN A 115 3.78 -6.36 -14.59
CA ASN A 115 3.31 -7.15 -15.72
C ASN A 115 1.80 -6.97 -15.99
N LEU A 116 1.20 -5.91 -15.43
CA LEU A 116 -0.18 -5.50 -15.71
C LEU A 116 -0.27 -4.87 -17.10
N THR A 117 -1.19 -5.33 -17.91
CA THR A 117 -1.50 -4.77 -19.22
C THR A 117 -3.00 -4.87 -19.46
N GLU A 118 -3.64 -3.80 -19.91
CA GLU A 118 -5.08 -3.78 -20.21
C GLU A 118 -5.96 -4.37 -19.08
N ALA A 119 -5.68 -3.96 -17.85
CA ALA A 119 -6.38 -4.37 -16.63
C ALA A 119 -6.22 -5.85 -16.23
N ARG A 120 -5.22 -6.56 -16.74
CA ARG A 120 -4.88 -7.92 -16.29
C ARG A 120 -3.37 -8.15 -16.19
N TYR A 121 -2.96 -8.97 -15.23
CA TYR A 121 -1.57 -9.41 -15.10
C TYR A 121 -1.26 -10.52 -16.10
N LEU A 122 -0.32 -10.26 -17.02
CA LEU A 122 0.11 -11.21 -18.05
C LEU A 122 1.18 -12.14 -17.50
N ARG A 123 0.79 -13.38 -17.24
CA ARG A 123 1.72 -14.43 -16.76
C ARG A 123 2.85 -14.66 -17.75
N GLU A 124 2.52 -14.74 -19.04
CA GLU A 124 3.48 -15.05 -20.10
C GLU A 124 4.61 -14.02 -20.15
N SER A 125 4.30 -12.74 -19.93
CA SER A 125 5.31 -11.67 -19.93
C SER A 125 6.29 -11.83 -18.78
N ALA A 126 5.78 -12.10 -17.58
CA ALA A 126 6.60 -12.28 -16.39
C ALA A 126 7.43 -13.58 -16.48
N ASP A 127 6.79 -14.69 -16.79
CA ASP A 127 7.43 -16.00 -16.84
C ASP A 127 8.54 -16.07 -17.91
N ALA A 128 8.30 -15.51 -19.09
CA ALA A 128 9.30 -15.49 -20.17
C ALA A 128 10.58 -14.76 -19.76
N VAL A 129 10.43 -13.60 -19.11
CA VAL A 129 11.59 -12.81 -18.64
C VAL A 129 12.27 -13.47 -17.45
N LEU A 130 11.50 -14.02 -16.50
CA LEU A 130 12.06 -14.62 -15.30
C LEU A 130 12.79 -15.94 -15.59
N ALA A 131 12.37 -16.73 -16.58
CA ALA A 131 12.96 -18.01 -16.89
C ALA A 131 14.42 -17.91 -17.38
N ALA A 132 14.75 -16.91 -18.20
CA ALA A 132 16.05 -16.77 -18.83
C ALA A 132 16.99 -15.81 -18.05
N GLU A 133 18.21 -16.25 -17.73
CA GLU A 133 19.17 -15.46 -16.97
C GLU A 133 19.54 -14.15 -17.68
N ASP A 134 19.85 -14.24 -18.97
CA ASP A 134 20.21 -13.07 -19.79
C ASP A 134 19.04 -12.06 -19.86
N ALA A 135 17.81 -12.55 -19.99
CA ALA A 135 16.61 -11.70 -20.01
C ALA A 135 16.40 -10.99 -18.66
N ARG A 136 16.57 -11.72 -17.54
CA ARG A 136 16.50 -11.11 -16.18
C ARG A 136 17.57 -10.04 -16.00
N SER A 137 18.81 -10.30 -16.44
CA SER A 137 19.91 -9.33 -16.34
C SER A 137 19.63 -8.09 -17.18
N ALA A 138 19.20 -8.28 -18.43
CA ALA A 138 18.86 -7.17 -19.33
C ALA A 138 17.65 -6.35 -18.80
N LEU A 139 16.65 -7.01 -18.23
CA LEU A 139 15.51 -6.32 -17.60
C LEU A 139 15.97 -5.50 -16.40
N ALA A 140 16.85 -6.04 -15.56
CA ALA A 140 17.40 -5.32 -14.41
C ALA A 140 18.13 -4.04 -14.85
N ASP A 141 18.92 -4.09 -15.93
CA ASP A 141 19.60 -2.91 -16.48
C ASP A 141 18.61 -1.85 -16.96
N LYS A 142 17.60 -2.25 -17.73
CA LYS A 142 16.55 -1.33 -18.22
C LYS A 142 15.76 -0.67 -17.09
N ILE A 143 15.42 -1.43 -16.04
CA ILE A 143 14.69 -0.90 -14.87
C ILE A 143 15.54 0.15 -14.15
N VAL A 144 16.80 -0.14 -13.90
CA VAL A 144 17.71 0.77 -13.20
C VAL A 144 17.99 2.01 -14.03
N GLU A 145 18.16 1.87 -15.35
CA GLU A 145 18.30 2.99 -16.27
C GLU A 145 17.05 3.88 -16.28
N ALA A 146 15.84 3.29 -16.37
CA ALA A 146 14.58 4.03 -16.35
C ALA A 146 14.39 4.81 -15.04
N ALA A 147 14.69 4.20 -13.88
CA ALA A 147 14.58 4.86 -12.59
C ALA A 147 15.58 6.02 -12.45
N SER A 148 16.82 5.84 -12.88
CA SER A 148 17.87 6.85 -12.77
C SER A 148 17.68 8.02 -13.75
N SER A 149 17.33 7.74 -15.00
CA SER A 149 17.09 8.77 -16.03
C SER A 149 15.85 9.63 -15.71
N SER A 150 14.84 9.05 -15.09
CA SER A 150 13.64 9.78 -14.63
C SER A 150 13.84 10.49 -13.28
N SER A 151 15.03 10.45 -12.71
CA SER A 151 15.35 11.04 -11.40
C SER A 151 14.40 10.59 -10.29
N LEU A 152 13.96 9.33 -10.29
CA LEU A 152 13.11 8.75 -9.27
C LEU A 152 13.95 8.24 -8.10
N ASP A 153 13.30 7.96 -6.96
CA ASP A 153 13.98 7.68 -5.69
C ASP A 153 14.16 6.18 -5.43
N GLY A 154 13.73 5.33 -6.37
CA GLY A 154 13.84 3.87 -6.27
C GLY A 154 12.92 3.16 -7.23
N VAL A 155 12.74 1.87 -6.97
CA VAL A 155 11.97 0.93 -7.79
C VAL A 155 10.99 0.15 -6.92
N HIS A 156 9.82 -0.13 -7.44
CA HIS A 156 8.86 -1.07 -6.87
C HIS A 156 8.53 -2.14 -7.91
N LEU A 157 8.64 -3.40 -7.52
CA LEU A 157 8.30 -4.55 -8.36
C LEU A 157 6.88 -5.03 -8.02
N ASP A 158 5.98 -4.95 -8.98
CA ASP A 158 4.59 -5.42 -8.87
C ASP A 158 4.33 -6.50 -9.92
N PHE A 159 4.95 -7.67 -9.68
CA PHE A 159 4.77 -8.84 -10.52
C PHE A 159 3.73 -9.75 -9.88
N GLN A 160 2.62 -9.98 -10.58
CA GLN A 160 1.55 -10.82 -10.10
C GLN A 160 1.17 -11.90 -11.13
N ASN A 161 0.44 -12.92 -10.66
CA ASN A 161 0.00 -14.04 -11.49
C ASN A 161 1.17 -14.72 -12.23
N ILE A 162 2.33 -14.86 -11.60
CA ILE A 162 3.48 -15.61 -12.15
C ILE A 162 3.41 -17.09 -11.76
N SER A 163 4.10 -17.94 -12.51
CA SER A 163 4.15 -19.37 -12.19
C SER A 163 4.88 -19.63 -10.87
N ASN A 164 4.39 -20.59 -10.10
CA ASN A 164 4.97 -20.92 -8.77
C ASN A 164 6.48 -21.21 -8.82
N THR A 165 6.98 -21.73 -9.93
CA THR A 165 8.41 -22.02 -10.13
C THR A 165 9.27 -20.77 -10.37
N HIS A 166 8.66 -19.60 -10.57
CA HIS A 166 9.35 -18.36 -10.88
C HIS A 166 9.45 -17.36 -9.73
N TRP A 167 8.82 -17.61 -8.59
CA TRP A 167 8.90 -16.70 -7.44
C TRP A 167 10.32 -16.51 -6.90
N ASP A 168 11.12 -17.60 -6.83
CA ASP A 168 12.53 -17.47 -6.45
C ASP A 168 13.35 -16.73 -7.53
N LEU A 169 12.98 -16.86 -8.81
CA LEU A 169 13.62 -16.11 -9.89
C LEU A 169 13.31 -14.61 -9.84
N LEU A 170 12.11 -14.24 -9.36
CA LEU A 170 11.78 -12.85 -9.05
C LEU A 170 12.69 -12.31 -7.92
N ALA A 171 12.98 -13.10 -6.90
CA ALA A 171 13.92 -12.70 -5.86
C ALA A 171 15.34 -12.52 -6.41
N VAL A 172 15.79 -13.39 -7.32
CA VAL A 172 17.07 -13.21 -8.04
C VAL A 172 17.10 -11.92 -8.85
N LEU A 173 16.01 -11.59 -9.58
CA LEU A 173 15.88 -10.31 -10.28
C LEU A 173 15.95 -9.12 -9.30
N ALA A 174 15.23 -9.20 -8.19
CA ALA A 174 15.25 -8.16 -7.16
C ALA A 174 16.65 -7.95 -6.57
N CYS A 175 17.39 -9.02 -6.25
CA CYS A 175 18.76 -8.94 -5.77
C CYS A 175 19.70 -8.26 -6.80
N ASN A 176 19.56 -8.58 -8.09
CA ASN A 176 20.33 -7.97 -9.16
C ASN A 176 20.03 -6.46 -9.27
N ILE A 177 18.75 -6.08 -9.29
CA ILE A 177 18.33 -4.67 -9.29
C ILE A 177 18.89 -3.96 -8.05
N ARG A 178 18.77 -4.55 -6.85
CA ARG A 178 19.26 -3.96 -5.60
C ARG A 178 20.76 -3.68 -5.64
N ALA A 179 21.55 -4.62 -6.13
CA ALA A 179 22.99 -4.45 -6.28
C ALA A 179 23.34 -3.30 -7.23
N LYS A 180 22.66 -3.22 -8.37
CA LYS A 180 22.86 -2.15 -9.36
C LYS A 180 22.43 -0.77 -8.80
N LEU A 181 21.27 -0.66 -8.16
CA LEU A 181 20.82 0.57 -7.51
C LEU A 181 21.78 1.04 -6.42
N ALA A 182 22.29 0.12 -5.59
CA ALA A 182 23.27 0.43 -4.54
C ALA A 182 24.57 1.00 -5.09
N SER A 183 25.00 0.56 -6.27
CA SER A 183 26.20 1.10 -6.95
C SER A 183 26.02 2.53 -7.45
N LEU A 184 24.77 2.95 -7.75
CA LEU A 184 24.46 4.32 -8.16
C LEU A 184 24.34 5.26 -6.97
N SER A 185 23.60 4.86 -5.95
CA SER A 185 23.44 5.62 -4.71
C SER A 185 22.83 4.77 -3.59
N PRO A 186 23.30 4.92 -2.34
CA PRO A 186 22.71 4.23 -1.19
C PRO A 186 21.28 4.71 -0.87
N ASN A 187 20.83 5.82 -1.44
CA ASN A 187 19.52 6.39 -1.20
C ASN A 187 18.41 5.76 -2.05
N TYR A 188 18.75 5.01 -3.11
CA TYR A 188 17.75 4.25 -3.85
C TYR A 188 17.16 3.14 -3.00
N THR A 189 15.83 2.98 -3.08
CA THR A 189 15.12 1.88 -2.43
C THR A 189 14.53 0.93 -3.45
N LEU A 190 14.46 -0.34 -3.06
CA LEU A 190 13.75 -1.37 -3.79
C LEU A 190 12.64 -1.93 -2.92
N SER A 191 11.42 -1.93 -3.42
CA SER A 191 10.28 -2.58 -2.78
C SER A 191 9.59 -3.56 -3.71
N VAL A 192 8.77 -4.44 -3.16
CA VAL A 192 8.05 -5.46 -3.93
C VAL A 192 6.64 -5.65 -3.38
N THR A 193 5.67 -5.90 -4.25
CA THR A 193 4.37 -6.46 -3.87
C THR A 193 4.53 -7.92 -3.49
N VAL A 194 3.99 -8.29 -2.31
CA VAL A 194 3.83 -9.68 -1.89
C VAL A 194 2.38 -10.07 -2.14
N PRO A 195 2.11 -11.09 -2.95
CA PRO A 195 0.75 -11.46 -3.31
C PRO A 195 -0.05 -11.92 -2.09
N HIS A 196 -1.36 -11.77 -2.14
CA HIS A 196 -2.25 -12.12 -1.03
C HIS A 196 -2.20 -13.61 -0.64
N ASP A 197 -1.88 -14.49 -1.60
CA ASP A 197 -1.80 -15.96 -1.45
C ASP A 197 -0.35 -16.48 -1.28
N TRP A 198 0.57 -15.61 -0.87
CA TRP A 198 1.99 -15.94 -0.71
C TRP A 198 2.25 -17.20 0.14
N ALA A 199 1.41 -17.45 1.14
CA ALA A 199 1.55 -18.59 2.05
C ALA A 199 1.11 -19.92 1.41
N GLU A 200 0.23 -19.87 0.42
CA GLU A 200 -0.28 -21.01 -0.34
C GLU A 200 0.58 -21.29 -1.58
N GLY A 201 1.32 -20.27 -2.02
CA GLY A 201 2.20 -20.31 -3.18
C GLY A 201 3.64 -20.62 -2.82
N ALA A 202 4.52 -20.44 -3.79
CA ALA A 202 5.96 -20.65 -3.64
C ALA A 202 6.72 -19.35 -3.32
N PHE A 203 6.05 -18.29 -2.88
CA PHE A 203 6.69 -17.01 -2.59
C PHE A 203 7.53 -17.09 -1.31
N ASN A 204 8.85 -17.01 -1.45
CA ASN A 204 9.80 -17.13 -0.36
C ASN A 204 10.08 -15.76 0.27
N LEU A 205 9.31 -15.41 1.33
CA LEU A 205 9.47 -14.14 2.04
C LEU A 205 10.89 -13.91 2.57
N LYS A 206 11.57 -14.95 3.08
CA LYS A 206 12.92 -14.82 3.64
C LYS A 206 13.93 -14.46 2.56
N HIS A 207 13.92 -15.18 1.43
CA HIS A 207 14.81 -14.90 0.30
C HIS A 207 14.54 -13.50 -0.27
N MET A 208 13.26 -13.14 -0.47
CA MET A 208 12.91 -11.80 -0.96
C MET A 208 13.35 -10.69 0.01
N ALA A 209 13.24 -10.91 1.31
CA ALA A 209 13.65 -9.93 2.32
C ALA A 209 15.14 -9.60 2.31
N GLU A 210 15.99 -10.50 1.80
CA GLU A 210 17.42 -10.25 1.62
C GLU A 210 17.69 -9.30 0.46
N CYS A 211 16.81 -9.30 -0.54
CA CYS A 211 16.97 -8.56 -1.79
C CYS A 211 16.31 -7.18 -1.80
N VAL A 212 15.30 -6.92 -0.93
CA VAL A 212 14.53 -5.68 -0.97
C VAL A 212 14.55 -4.91 0.35
N ASP A 213 14.26 -3.62 0.30
CA ASP A 213 14.16 -2.76 1.48
C ASP A 213 12.79 -2.86 2.14
N LEU A 214 11.74 -3.12 1.34
CA LEU A 214 10.36 -3.18 1.79
C LEU A 214 9.53 -4.16 0.99
N MET A 215 8.75 -4.96 1.66
CA MET A 215 7.71 -5.84 1.09
C MET A 215 6.33 -5.26 1.43
N MET A 216 5.51 -5.03 0.41
CA MET A 216 4.15 -4.52 0.55
C MET A 216 3.19 -5.70 0.40
N LEU A 217 2.74 -6.24 1.55
CA LEU A 217 1.85 -7.39 1.57
C LEU A 217 0.44 -6.98 1.17
N GLU A 218 -0.10 -7.59 0.13
CA GLU A 218 -1.46 -7.34 -0.32
C GLU A 218 -2.47 -7.74 0.76
N GLY A 219 -3.13 -6.75 1.32
CA GLY A 219 -4.28 -6.91 2.18
C GLY A 219 -5.59 -6.89 1.39
N LEU A 220 -5.53 -7.28 0.13
CA LEU A 220 -6.66 -7.36 -0.79
C LEU A 220 -6.99 -8.83 -0.95
N GLU A 221 -8.19 -9.20 -0.61
CA GLU A 221 -8.68 -10.57 -0.78
C GLU A 221 -8.90 -10.84 -2.27
N LYS A 222 -8.92 -12.11 -2.67
CA LYS A 222 -9.29 -12.60 -4.01
C LYS A 222 -10.69 -12.14 -4.44
N GLY A 223 -10.95 -10.85 -4.39
CA GLY A 223 -12.28 -10.26 -4.57
C GLY A 223 -13.01 -10.65 -5.85
N ALA A 224 -12.33 -11.22 -6.83
CA ALA A 224 -12.93 -11.70 -8.07
C ALA A 224 -13.19 -13.22 -8.10
N GLN A 225 -12.89 -13.96 -7.03
CA GLN A 225 -13.02 -15.42 -7.03
C GLN A 225 -13.87 -15.97 -5.89
N ASP A 226 -14.18 -15.18 -4.85
CA ASP A 226 -15.09 -15.57 -3.78
C ASP A 226 -16.44 -14.89 -3.94
N PRO A 227 -17.54 -15.60 -3.72
CA PRO A 227 -18.85 -15.05 -4.02
C PRO A 227 -19.17 -13.86 -3.09
N GLU A 228 -19.33 -12.69 -3.71
CA GLU A 228 -20.05 -11.54 -3.16
C GLU A 228 -19.56 -11.00 -1.81
N GLY A 229 -18.24 -10.82 -1.65
CA GLY A 229 -17.65 -10.30 -0.42
C GLY A 229 -17.04 -8.90 -0.54
N PRO A 230 -16.57 -8.36 0.59
CA PRO A 230 -15.84 -7.09 0.65
C PRO A 230 -14.45 -7.21 0.02
N PRO A 231 -13.83 -6.07 -0.36
CA PRO A 231 -12.44 -6.05 -0.84
C PRO A 231 -11.43 -6.67 0.13
N THR A 232 -11.70 -6.64 1.44
CA THR A 232 -10.83 -7.21 2.47
C THR A 232 -11.63 -7.68 3.69
N ASN A 233 -11.32 -8.89 4.17
CA ASN A 233 -11.80 -9.38 5.46
C ASN A 233 -10.76 -9.08 6.56
N LEU A 234 -11.17 -8.55 7.71
CA LEU A 234 -10.26 -8.15 8.79
C LEU A 234 -9.53 -9.33 9.43
N ALA A 235 -10.22 -10.45 9.66
CA ALA A 235 -9.62 -11.62 10.27
C ALA A 235 -8.56 -12.24 9.35
N TRP A 236 -8.87 -12.29 8.05
CA TRP A 236 -7.92 -12.74 7.04
C TRP A 236 -6.71 -11.81 6.95
N LEU A 237 -6.90 -10.49 6.89
CA LEU A 237 -5.81 -9.51 6.88
C LEU A 237 -4.89 -9.68 8.08
N HIS A 238 -5.46 -9.78 9.28
CA HIS A 238 -4.71 -9.99 10.51
C HIS A 238 -3.87 -11.27 10.45
N LYS A 239 -4.50 -12.39 10.12
CA LYS A 239 -3.83 -13.69 10.02
C LYS A 239 -2.72 -13.70 8.96
N ASN A 240 -2.95 -13.10 7.80
CA ASN A 240 -1.99 -13.05 6.71
C ASN A 240 -0.73 -12.26 7.11
N ILE A 241 -0.91 -11.11 7.76
CA ILE A 241 0.21 -10.30 8.30
C ILE A 241 0.92 -11.04 9.44
N GLU A 242 0.18 -11.63 10.38
CA GLU A 242 0.73 -12.39 11.50
C GLU A 242 1.62 -13.54 11.01
N SER A 243 1.16 -14.32 10.02
CA SER A 243 1.95 -15.37 9.39
C SER A 243 3.22 -14.82 8.73
N ALA A 244 3.15 -13.67 8.03
CA ALA A 244 4.33 -13.07 7.44
C ALA A 244 5.37 -12.65 8.49
N LEU A 245 4.91 -12.19 9.66
CA LEU A 245 5.78 -11.80 10.79
C LEU A 245 6.54 -12.95 11.42
N GLU A 246 6.14 -14.20 11.20
CA GLU A 246 6.92 -15.38 11.58
C GLU A 246 8.18 -15.56 10.74
N HIS A 247 8.19 -14.99 9.54
CA HIS A 247 9.29 -15.13 8.58
C HIS A 247 10.18 -13.91 8.48
N VAL A 248 9.61 -12.71 8.66
CA VAL A 248 10.33 -11.44 8.44
C VAL A 248 9.98 -10.40 9.49
N GLY A 249 10.92 -9.49 9.74
CA GLY A 249 10.72 -8.43 10.73
C GLY A 249 9.74 -7.33 10.27
N ARG A 250 9.02 -6.74 11.22
CA ARG A 250 8.05 -5.64 10.99
C ARG A 250 8.62 -4.47 10.19
N SER A 251 9.92 -4.20 10.33
CA SER A 251 10.58 -3.12 9.60
C SER A 251 10.62 -3.33 8.08
N LYS A 252 10.53 -4.57 7.64
CA LYS A 252 10.52 -4.99 6.23
C LYS A 252 9.12 -5.09 5.62
N LEU A 253 8.04 -4.94 6.43
CA LEU A 253 6.67 -5.09 5.97
C LEU A 253 5.91 -3.77 5.93
N ALA A 254 5.10 -3.62 4.90
CA ALA A 254 3.96 -2.71 4.82
C ALA A 254 2.70 -3.53 4.50
N ALA A 255 1.55 -3.07 4.93
CA ALA A 255 0.27 -3.64 4.51
C ALA A 255 -0.34 -2.77 3.41
N THR A 256 -0.69 -3.37 2.28
CA THR A 256 -1.45 -2.69 1.23
C THR A 256 -2.93 -2.89 1.51
N ILE A 257 -3.69 -1.81 1.61
CA ILE A 257 -5.14 -1.83 1.82
C ILE A 257 -5.87 -1.16 0.67
N GLY A 258 -6.97 -1.80 0.23
CA GLY A 258 -7.87 -1.24 -0.76
C GLY A 258 -8.69 -0.08 -0.19
N VAL A 259 -9.01 0.88 -1.04
CA VAL A 259 -9.86 2.04 -0.73
C VAL A 259 -10.95 2.21 -1.78
N TYR A 260 -11.50 1.10 -2.23
CA TYR A 260 -12.49 1.00 -3.31
C TYR A 260 -13.65 0.10 -2.89
N GLY A 261 -14.61 -0.09 -3.76
CA GLY A 261 -15.71 -1.05 -3.62
C GLY A 261 -15.77 -2.03 -4.77
N LEU A 262 -16.59 -3.05 -4.58
CA LEU A 262 -16.91 -4.09 -5.55
C LEU A 262 -18.43 -4.12 -5.75
N ASP A 263 -18.86 -3.99 -7.00
CA ASP A 263 -20.26 -4.07 -7.42
C ASP A 263 -20.49 -5.41 -8.12
N TRP A 264 -21.25 -6.29 -7.49
CA TRP A 264 -21.58 -7.63 -7.95
C TRP A 264 -22.95 -7.63 -8.62
N ALA A 265 -23.00 -7.77 -9.95
CA ALA A 265 -24.24 -7.81 -10.71
C ALA A 265 -24.81 -9.24 -10.82
N ALA A 266 -23.94 -10.24 -11.03
CA ALA A 266 -24.30 -11.66 -11.12
C ALA A 266 -23.13 -12.51 -10.59
N PRO A 267 -23.32 -13.81 -10.32
CA PRO A 267 -22.23 -14.68 -9.90
C PRO A 267 -21.05 -14.63 -10.90
N GLY A 268 -19.91 -14.13 -10.42
CA GLY A 268 -18.69 -13.98 -11.21
C GLY A 268 -18.55 -12.67 -12.00
N GLU A 269 -19.58 -11.83 -12.04
CA GLU A 269 -19.51 -10.49 -12.65
C GLU A 269 -19.31 -9.45 -11.56
N VAL A 270 -18.10 -8.88 -11.51
CA VAL A 270 -17.74 -7.84 -10.56
C VAL A 270 -17.15 -6.62 -11.27
N ALA A 271 -17.62 -5.45 -10.89
CA ALA A 271 -17.06 -4.17 -11.32
C ALA A 271 -16.40 -3.45 -10.14
N TYR A 272 -15.26 -2.80 -10.40
CA TYR A 272 -14.66 -1.90 -9.43
C TYR A 272 -15.44 -0.60 -9.39
N VAL A 273 -15.75 -0.13 -8.18
CA VAL A 273 -16.44 1.13 -7.93
C VAL A 273 -15.65 1.94 -6.89
N THR A 274 -15.58 3.28 -7.06
CA THR A 274 -15.01 4.12 -6.00
C THR A 274 -15.96 4.14 -4.81
N SER A 275 -15.44 4.30 -3.61
CA SER A 275 -16.28 4.35 -2.41
C SER A 275 -17.29 5.51 -2.46
N ASP A 276 -16.89 6.65 -3.02
CA ASP A 276 -17.78 7.79 -3.22
C ASP A 276 -18.89 7.49 -4.25
N ALA A 277 -18.57 6.76 -5.31
CA ALA A 277 -19.57 6.30 -6.28
C ALA A 277 -20.54 5.30 -5.66
N ALA A 278 -20.05 4.35 -4.85
CA ALA A 278 -20.88 3.41 -4.12
C ALA A 278 -21.86 4.14 -3.16
N ALA A 279 -21.36 5.09 -2.39
CA ALA A 279 -22.18 5.90 -1.49
C ALA A 279 -23.25 6.72 -2.26
N ARG A 280 -22.91 7.26 -3.43
CA ARG A 280 -23.84 7.96 -4.30
C ARG A 280 -24.93 7.02 -4.84
N ILE A 281 -24.56 5.84 -5.35
CA ILE A 281 -25.54 4.82 -5.82
C ILE A 281 -26.52 4.50 -4.70
N ALA A 282 -26.04 4.23 -3.48
CA ALA A 282 -26.92 3.95 -2.34
C ALA A 282 -27.92 5.10 -2.08
N SER A 283 -27.44 6.36 -2.14
CA SER A 283 -28.28 7.54 -1.95
C SER A 283 -29.33 7.71 -3.07
N GLU A 284 -28.92 7.56 -4.33
CA GLU A 284 -29.77 7.75 -5.51
C GLU A 284 -30.86 6.65 -5.60
N THR A 285 -30.54 5.43 -5.22
CA THR A 285 -31.47 4.29 -5.25
C THR A 285 -32.30 4.16 -3.97
N GLY A 286 -31.98 4.93 -2.91
CA GLY A 286 -32.60 4.79 -1.60
C GLY A 286 -32.23 3.48 -0.90
N ALA A 287 -31.16 2.81 -1.32
CA ALA A 287 -30.74 1.54 -0.75
C ALA A 287 -30.29 1.68 0.71
N ARG A 288 -30.65 0.70 1.52
CA ARG A 288 -30.24 0.66 2.93
C ARG A 288 -28.81 0.16 3.05
N VAL A 289 -27.90 1.03 3.45
CA VAL A 289 -26.51 0.63 3.75
C VAL A 289 -26.47 -0.13 5.08
N VAL A 290 -25.81 -1.29 5.05
CA VAL A 290 -25.59 -2.18 6.20
C VAL A 290 -24.09 -2.28 6.47
N ARG A 291 -23.70 -2.48 7.72
CA ARG A 291 -22.31 -2.70 8.13
C ARG A 291 -22.11 -4.18 8.45
N ASP A 292 -21.16 -4.80 7.79
CA ASP A 292 -20.75 -6.15 8.12
C ASP A 292 -19.91 -6.15 9.41
N ALA A 293 -20.19 -7.08 10.30
CA ALA A 293 -19.54 -7.13 11.61
C ALA A 293 -18.10 -7.68 11.53
N ASP A 294 -17.84 -8.59 10.61
CA ASP A 294 -16.55 -9.30 10.50
C ASP A 294 -15.51 -8.51 9.72
N SER A 295 -15.93 -7.87 8.64
CA SER A 295 -15.05 -7.06 7.80
C SER A 295 -15.07 -5.57 8.13
N ALA A 296 -16.07 -5.12 8.87
CA ALA A 296 -16.45 -3.71 9.06
C ALA A 296 -16.77 -2.97 7.76
N ALA A 297 -16.86 -3.66 6.61
CA ALA A 297 -17.19 -3.06 5.33
C ALA A 297 -18.66 -2.64 5.26
N ALA A 298 -18.94 -1.57 4.53
CA ALA A 298 -20.28 -1.17 4.21
C ALA A 298 -20.78 -1.92 2.97
N TRP A 299 -22.05 -2.31 2.96
CA TRP A 299 -22.67 -2.92 1.79
C TRP A 299 -24.16 -2.58 1.68
N PHE A 300 -24.67 -2.70 0.45
CA PHE A 300 -26.09 -2.53 0.14
C PHE A 300 -26.48 -3.32 -1.11
N GLU A 301 -27.78 -3.48 -1.32
CA GLU A 301 -28.34 -4.07 -2.54
C GLU A 301 -29.20 -3.03 -3.26
N TYR A 302 -29.15 -3.06 -4.60
CA TYR A 302 -30.01 -2.21 -5.44
C TYR A 302 -30.39 -2.92 -6.74
N GLY A 303 -31.46 -2.46 -7.39
CA GLY A 303 -31.81 -2.85 -8.76
C GLY A 303 -31.38 -1.75 -9.73
N ASP A 304 -30.73 -2.12 -10.83
CA ASP A 304 -30.39 -1.19 -11.89
C ASP A 304 -31.60 -0.84 -12.79
N SER A 305 -31.40 0.03 -13.75
CA SER A 305 -32.46 0.44 -14.69
C SER A 305 -32.96 -0.68 -15.62
N ARG A 306 -32.26 -1.80 -15.70
CA ARG A 306 -32.63 -3.00 -16.45
C ARG A 306 -33.31 -4.05 -15.59
N GLY A 307 -33.39 -3.82 -14.27
CA GLY A 307 -33.97 -4.72 -13.30
C GLY A 307 -32.99 -5.78 -12.77
N GLU A 308 -31.71 -5.67 -13.09
CA GLU A 308 -30.66 -6.54 -12.53
C GLU A 308 -30.43 -6.18 -11.07
N GLN A 309 -30.25 -7.22 -10.24
CA GLN A 309 -29.94 -7.04 -8.82
C GLN A 309 -28.43 -6.98 -8.65
N HIS A 310 -28.00 -5.98 -7.88
CA HIS A 310 -26.61 -5.72 -7.55
C HIS A 310 -26.39 -5.79 -6.04
N ARG A 311 -25.22 -6.25 -5.65
CA ARG A 311 -24.70 -6.11 -4.27
C ARG A 311 -23.39 -5.38 -4.29
N VAL A 312 -23.34 -4.24 -3.62
CA VAL A 312 -22.15 -3.38 -3.55
C VAL A 312 -21.53 -3.48 -2.17
N TRP A 313 -20.24 -3.82 -2.15
CA TRP A 313 -19.40 -3.71 -0.96
C TRP A 313 -18.42 -2.56 -1.15
N TYR A 314 -18.19 -1.74 -0.15
CA TYR A 314 -17.25 -0.64 -0.28
C TYR A 314 -16.56 -0.27 1.03
N GLU A 315 -15.40 0.34 0.87
CA GLU A 315 -14.53 0.78 1.95
C GLU A 315 -14.81 2.24 2.28
N ASP A 316 -15.02 2.55 3.55
CA ASP A 316 -15.21 3.90 4.05
C ASP A 316 -14.27 4.20 5.22
N LEU A 317 -14.43 5.35 5.87
CA LEU A 317 -13.63 5.74 7.03
C LEU A 317 -13.74 4.74 8.19
N VAL A 318 -14.89 4.11 8.40
CA VAL A 318 -15.10 3.13 9.48
C VAL A 318 -14.28 1.88 9.20
N THR A 319 -14.37 1.36 7.97
CA THR A 319 -13.60 0.19 7.54
C THR A 319 -12.09 0.47 7.56
N PHE A 320 -11.68 1.62 7.03
CA PHE A 320 -10.28 2.06 7.09
C PHE A 320 -9.78 2.07 8.53
N SER A 321 -10.51 2.70 9.45
CA SER A 321 -10.15 2.78 10.87
C SER A 321 -10.06 1.41 11.55
N ALA A 322 -10.92 0.46 11.18
CA ALA A 322 -10.87 -0.91 11.70
C ALA A 322 -9.59 -1.63 11.22
N LYS A 323 -9.24 -1.49 9.94
CA LYS A 323 -7.98 -2.03 9.38
C LYS A 323 -6.76 -1.43 10.06
N ILE A 324 -6.72 -0.11 10.25
CA ILE A 324 -5.61 0.55 10.96
C ILE A 324 -5.44 -0.02 12.37
N ARG A 325 -6.52 -0.22 13.13
CA ARG A 325 -6.44 -0.83 14.47
C ARG A 325 -5.91 -2.26 14.42
N ALA A 326 -6.35 -3.07 13.46
CA ALA A 326 -5.85 -4.43 13.28
C ALA A 326 -4.35 -4.46 12.96
N LEU A 327 -3.88 -3.57 12.08
CA LEU A 327 -2.46 -3.45 11.73
C LEU A 327 -1.62 -2.92 12.90
N ASP A 328 -2.16 -1.99 13.68
CA ASP A 328 -1.49 -1.43 14.85
C ASP A 328 -1.26 -2.50 15.93
N SER A 329 -2.24 -3.37 16.19
CA SER A 329 -2.10 -4.48 17.14
C SER A 329 -0.96 -5.44 16.78
N LEU A 330 -0.63 -5.58 15.49
CA LEU A 330 0.50 -6.36 14.99
C LEU A 330 1.80 -5.57 14.91
N GLY A 331 1.77 -4.27 15.23
CA GLY A 331 2.92 -3.38 15.17
C GLY A 331 3.35 -3.00 13.76
N ILE A 332 2.48 -3.13 12.77
CA ILE A 332 2.72 -2.64 11.40
C ILE A 332 2.58 -1.12 11.39
N ARG A 333 3.60 -0.44 10.85
CA ARG A 333 3.72 1.03 10.85
C ARG A 333 3.77 1.65 9.46
N LYS A 334 3.68 0.83 8.42
CA LYS A 334 3.71 1.25 7.02
C LYS A 334 2.47 0.72 6.35
N ILE A 335 1.75 1.62 5.72
CA ILE A 335 0.47 1.34 5.07
C ILE A 335 0.55 1.87 3.66
N ALA A 336 0.24 1.02 2.70
CA ALA A 336 0.12 1.37 1.31
C ALA A 336 -1.37 1.43 0.92
N LEU A 337 -1.78 2.48 0.23
CA LEU A 337 -3.15 2.65 -0.26
C LEU A 337 -3.23 2.23 -1.72
N TRP A 338 -4.04 1.22 -2.01
CA TRP A 338 -4.40 0.80 -3.35
C TRP A 338 -5.82 1.29 -3.67
N ARG A 339 -5.98 2.26 -4.51
CA ARG A 339 -5.00 3.13 -5.14
C ARG A 339 -5.43 4.60 -5.00
N LEU A 340 -4.48 5.52 -5.14
CA LEU A 340 -4.79 6.93 -5.27
C LEU A 340 -5.59 7.20 -6.56
N GLY A 341 -6.46 8.21 -6.53
CA GLY A 341 -7.45 8.49 -7.56
C GLY A 341 -8.81 7.85 -7.28
N ALA A 342 -8.91 7.09 -6.16
CA ALA A 342 -10.16 6.51 -5.69
C ALA A 342 -10.36 6.65 -4.17
N VAL A 343 -9.46 7.39 -3.50
CA VAL A 343 -9.47 7.53 -2.03
C VAL A 343 -10.55 8.54 -1.61
N PRO A 344 -11.55 8.15 -0.80
CA PRO A 344 -12.49 9.09 -0.21
C PRO A 344 -11.76 10.19 0.57
N GLU A 345 -12.24 11.43 0.51
CA GLU A 345 -11.58 12.56 1.18
C GLU A 345 -11.39 12.33 2.68
N ALA A 346 -12.43 11.84 3.36
CA ALA A 346 -12.36 11.53 4.79
C ALA A 346 -11.33 10.44 5.14
N VAL A 347 -11.15 9.45 4.25
CA VAL A 347 -10.12 8.42 4.41
C VAL A 347 -8.73 8.99 4.19
N LEU A 348 -8.56 9.82 3.17
CA LEU A 348 -7.28 10.46 2.86
C LEU A 348 -6.83 11.39 3.99
N GLU A 349 -7.75 12.18 4.54
CA GLU A 349 -7.51 13.03 5.69
C GLU A 349 -7.10 12.20 6.92
N ALA A 350 -7.91 11.19 7.28
CA ALA A 350 -7.62 10.33 8.42
C ALA A 350 -6.29 9.56 8.26
N ALA A 351 -6.00 9.03 7.07
CA ALA A 351 -4.77 8.31 6.79
C ALA A 351 -3.54 9.20 6.97
N SER A 352 -3.59 10.43 6.44
CA SER A 352 -2.46 11.36 6.53
C SER A 352 -2.18 11.85 7.95
N GLN A 353 -3.19 11.82 8.83
CA GLN A 353 -3.11 12.25 10.22
C GLN A 353 -3.03 11.07 11.21
N ALA A 354 -3.10 9.83 10.73
CA ALA A 354 -3.15 8.66 11.60
C ALA A 354 -1.89 8.51 12.46
N TRP A 355 -2.11 8.34 13.76
CA TRP A 355 -1.07 8.11 14.75
C TRP A 355 -1.15 6.69 15.31
N VAL A 356 0.01 6.11 15.53
CA VAL A 356 0.17 4.81 16.17
C VAL A 356 0.14 4.97 17.67
N TRP A 357 -0.85 4.36 18.32
CA TRP A 357 -1.06 4.44 19.77
C TRP A 357 -0.54 3.23 20.55
N GLY A 358 -0.15 2.13 19.88
CA GLY A 358 0.30 0.87 20.47
C GLY A 358 1.79 0.71 20.76
#